data_2ef0569a9605e92d4e7ae34821b39895
#
_entry.id   2ef0569a9605e92d4e7ae34821b39895
#
_cell.length_a   1.000
_cell.length_b   1.000
_cell.length_c   1.000
_cell.angle_alpha   90.00
_cell.angle_beta   90.00
_cell.angle_gamma   90.00
#
_symmetry.space_group_name_H-M   'P 1'
#
loop_
_entity.id
_entity.type
_entity.pdbx_description
1 polymer ?
#
loop_
_entity_poly.entity_id
_entity_poly.type
_entity_poly.pdbx_seq_one_letter_code
_entity_poly.pdbx_strand_id
1 'polypeptide(L)'
;IIHYLGYENKEIPVVTLIGNPNDHIMLAPSPIELSEVLIVSGDGTNLVREALQRIPENYAADPNMMVAFYRESIKKGSNYISLVEAVLDVYKASYRSYSNDQARIYIGRKATDISPRDTVLLKFQGGISDALMLDIAKNPEIVFGTDAAEYNFHVNGLININNKPHYIISFQPHSG
;
A
#
# COMPACT_ATOMS: atom_id res chain seq x y z
N ILE A 1 -1.31 4.27 -22.97
CA ILE A 1 -2.13 3.17 -22.45
C ILE A 1 -3.21 3.78 -21.58
N ILE A 2 -4.46 3.35 -21.79
CA ILE A 2 -5.61 3.71 -20.97
C ILE A 2 -5.99 2.46 -20.20
N HIS A 3 -6.12 2.63 -18.89
CA HIS A 3 -6.51 1.56 -17.97
C HIS A 3 -7.71 2.02 -17.13
N TYR A 4 -8.72 1.18 -17.06
CA TYR A 4 -9.88 1.38 -16.20
C TYR A 4 -10.35 0.04 -15.62
N LEU A 5 -10.70 0.03 -14.35
CA LEU A 5 -11.10 -1.18 -13.64
C LEU A 5 -12.36 -1.80 -14.30
N GLY A 6 -12.30 -3.09 -14.63
CA GLY A 6 -13.39 -3.80 -15.31
C GLY A 6 -13.40 -3.66 -16.84
N TYR A 7 -12.34 -3.10 -17.42
CA TYR A 7 -12.19 -2.95 -18.86
C TYR A 7 -10.81 -3.40 -19.32
N GLU A 8 -10.71 -3.81 -20.59
CA GLU A 8 -9.44 -4.14 -21.22
C GLU A 8 -8.55 -2.90 -21.36
N ASN A 9 -7.24 -3.10 -21.17
CA ASN A 9 -6.27 -2.03 -21.44
C ASN A 9 -6.26 -1.67 -22.92
N LYS A 10 -6.28 -0.39 -23.23
CA LYS A 10 -6.23 0.11 -24.60
C LYS A 10 -5.03 0.98 -24.83
N GLU A 11 -4.22 0.62 -25.82
CA GLU A 11 -3.11 1.43 -26.29
C GLU A 11 -3.56 2.30 -27.45
N ILE A 12 -3.35 3.59 -27.34
CA ILE A 12 -3.69 4.56 -28.37
C ILE A 12 -2.47 5.47 -28.56
N PRO A 13 -1.98 5.61 -29.81
CA PRO A 13 -0.92 6.57 -30.09
C PRO A 13 -1.39 8.00 -29.76
N VAL A 14 -0.57 8.77 -29.07
CA VAL A 14 -0.92 10.15 -28.67
C VAL A 14 -1.24 11.02 -29.90
N VAL A 15 -0.57 10.76 -31.02
CA VAL A 15 -0.79 11.49 -32.27
C VAL A 15 -2.23 11.40 -32.76
N THR A 16 -2.96 10.32 -32.46
CA THR A 16 -4.37 10.16 -32.89
C THR A 16 -5.34 10.95 -32.02
N LEU A 17 -4.90 11.42 -30.86
CA LEU A 17 -5.69 12.22 -29.90
C LEU A 17 -5.50 13.72 -30.11
N ILE A 18 -4.49 14.13 -30.89
CA ILE A 18 -4.19 15.53 -31.16
C ILE A 18 -5.13 16.03 -32.27
N GLY A 19 -5.98 16.99 -31.91
CA GLY A 19 -6.86 17.69 -32.88
C GLY A 19 -8.33 17.28 -32.83
N ASN A 20 -8.71 16.33 -32.03
CA ASN A 20 -10.11 15.95 -31.89
C ASN A 20 -10.56 15.96 -30.41
N PRO A 21 -10.90 17.13 -29.84
CA PRO A 21 -11.20 17.28 -28.41
C PRO A 21 -12.48 16.55 -27.95
N ASN A 22 -13.26 15.99 -28.88
CA ASN A 22 -14.50 15.28 -28.60
C ASN A 22 -14.44 13.78 -28.87
N ASP A 23 -13.25 13.21 -29.03
CA ASP A 23 -13.11 11.78 -29.23
C ASP A 23 -13.46 11.00 -27.94
N HIS A 24 -14.50 10.21 -28.06
CA HIS A 24 -14.87 9.25 -27.04
C HIS A 24 -14.08 7.96 -27.23
N ILE A 25 -13.26 7.62 -26.23
CA ILE A 25 -12.51 6.39 -26.23
C ILE A 25 -13.37 5.29 -25.64
N MET A 26 -13.83 4.37 -26.47
CA MET A 26 -14.57 3.20 -26.01
C MET A 26 -13.59 2.13 -25.55
N LEU A 27 -13.80 1.65 -24.32
CA LEU A 27 -13.10 0.49 -23.75
C LEU A 27 -14.00 -0.74 -23.82
N ALA A 28 -13.43 -1.90 -24.14
CA ALA A 28 -14.15 -3.15 -24.08
C ALA A 28 -14.29 -3.61 -22.61
N PRO A 29 -15.48 -4.00 -22.14
CA PRO A 29 -15.61 -4.57 -20.81
C PRO A 29 -14.78 -5.84 -20.68
N SER A 30 -14.01 -5.94 -19.61
CA SER A 30 -13.33 -7.16 -19.20
C SER A 30 -13.95 -7.59 -17.87
N PRO A 31 -14.87 -8.55 -17.88
CA PRO A 31 -15.47 -9.01 -16.64
C PRO A 31 -14.36 -9.57 -15.74
N ILE A 32 -14.24 -9.03 -14.56
CA ILE A 32 -13.40 -9.61 -13.51
C ILE A 32 -14.15 -10.85 -13.06
N GLU A 33 -13.64 -12.03 -13.44
CA GLU A 33 -14.12 -13.27 -12.85
C GLU A 33 -13.87 -13.17 -11.35
N LEU A 34 -14.95 -13.09 -10.57
CA LEU A 34 -14.87 -13.19 -9.13
C LEU A 34 -14.38 -14.59 -8.81
N SER A 35 -13.17 -14.70 -8.33
CA SER A 35 -12.63 -15.97 -7.85
C SER A 35 -13.56 -16.51 -6.77
N GLU A 36 -13.88 -17.79 -6.85
CA GLU A 36 -14.67 -18.47 -5.82
C GLU A 36 -14.01 -18.25 -4.45
N VAL A 37 -14.75 -17.62 -3.52
CA VAL A 37 -14.32 -17.48 -2.13
C VAL A 37 -14.79 -18.71 -1.39
N LEU A 38 -13.89 -19.65 -1.13
CA LEU A 38 -14.19 -20.77 -0.25
C LEU A 38 -14.22 -20.28 1.19
N ILE A 39 -15.39 -20.34 1.83
CA ILE A 39 -15.54 -19.96 3.23
C ILE A 39 -14.93 -21.08 4.09
N VAL A 40 -13.75 -20.83 4.63
CA VAL A 40 -13.10 -21.66 5.64
C VAL A 40 -13.03 -20.84 6.91
N SER A 41 -13.65 -21.32 7.97
CA SER A 41 -13.66 -20.62 9.27
C SER A 41 -12.77 -21.37 10.26
N GLY A 42 -12.00 -20.62 11.05
CA GLY A 42 -11.16 -21.20 12.09
C GLY A 42 -10.17 -20.22 12.71
N ASP A 43 -9.40 -20.71 13.67
CA ASP A 43 -8.29 -19.95 14.31
C ASP A 43 -7.14 -19.77 13.31
N GLY A 44 -6.81 -18.51 13.04
CA GLY A 44 -5.74 -18.11 12.12
C GLY A 44 -4.36 -17.96 12.77
N THR A 45 -4.25 -18.11 14.08
CA THR A 45 -3.02 -17.80 14.83
C THR A 45 -1.78 -18.54 14.31
N ASN A 46 -1.93 -19.83 14.04
CA ASN A 46 -0.81 -20.63 13.53
C ASN A 46 -0.41 -20.21 12.09
N LEU A 47 -1.38 -19.86 11.26
CA LEU A 47 -1.11 -19.38 9.89
C LEU A 47 -0.36 -18.04 9.91
N VAL A 48 -0.76 -17.12 10.78
CA VAL A 48 -0.07 -15.83 10.93
C VAL A 48 1.35 -16.06 11.47
N ARG A 49 1.52 -16.90 12.49
CA ARG A 49 2.85 -17.22 13.03
C ARG A 49 3.75 -17.83 11.97
N GLU A 50 3.26 -18.78 11.18
CA GLU A 50 3.99 -19.39 10.09
C GLU A 50 4.33 -18.35 8.99
N ALA A 51 3.40 -17.47 8.62
CA ALA A 51 3.65 -16.41 7.66
C ALA A 51 4.77 -15.47 8.12
N LEU A 52 4.76 -15.05 9.39
CA LEU A 52 5.81 -14.21 9.98
C LEU A 52 7.17 -14.90 9.99
N GLN A 53 7.22 -16.19 10.32
CA GLN A 53 8.45 -16.97 10.31
C GLN A 53 9.06 -17.13 8.91
N ARG A 54 8.20 -17.14 7.87
CA ARG A 54 8.63 -17.31 6.47
C ARG A 54 8.92 -15.99 5.75
N ILE A 55 8.86 -14.86 6.42
CA ILE A 55 9.24 -13.57 5.82
C ILE A 55 10.63 -13.61 5.19
N PRO A 56 11.69 -14.14 5.85
CA PRO A 56 13.03 -14.21 5.27
C PRO A 56 13.14 -15.10 4.03
N GLU A 57 12.18 -16.01 3.82
CA GLU A 57 12.13 -16.92 2.66
C GLU A 57 11.34 -16.31 1.50
N ASN A 58 10.26 -15.56 1.81
CA ASN A 58 9.30 -15.07 0.85
C ASN A 58 9.62 -13.67 0.32
N TYR A 59 10.48 -12.94 1.01
CA TYR A 59 10.86 -11.57 0.66
C TYR A 59 12.32 -11.48 0.23
N ALA A 60 12.72 -10.35 -0.34
CA ALA A 60 14.03 -10.14 -0.92
C ALA A 60 15.16 -10.41 0.09
N ALA A 61 16.02 -11.36 -0.24
CA ALA A 61 17.21 -11.69 0.57
C ALA A 61 18.31 -10.64 0.41
N ASP A 62 18.41 -10.04 -0.77
CA ASP A 62 19.39 -9.02 -1.08
C ASP A 62 18.77 -7.62 -1.03
N PRO A 63 19.53 -6.60 -0.64
CA PRO A 63 19.05 -5.23 -0.73
C PRO A 63 18.84 -4.81 -2.18
N ASN A 64 17.89 -3.93 -2.41
CA ASN A 64 17.61 -3.43 -3.74
C ASN A 64 17.33 -1.93 -3.73
N MET A 65 17.46 -1.33 -4.92
CA MET A 65 17.09 0.06 -5.17
C MET A 65 15.79 0.12 -5.94
N MET A 66 14.89 0.99 -5.53
CA MET A 66 13.64 1.23 -6.21
C MET A 66 13.33 2.73 -6.30
N VAL A 67 12.56 3.10 -7.29
CA VAL A 67 11.99 4.43 -7.42
C VAL A 67 10.56 4.37 -6.93
N ALA A 68 10.20 5.25 -6.01
CA ALA A 68 8.87 5.32 -5.43
C ALA A 68 8.27 6.71 -5.58
N PHE A 69 6.96 6.79 -5.71
CA PHE A 69 6.21 8.02 -5.63
C PHE A 69 5.57 8.12 -4.24
N TYR A 70 5.91 9.18 -3.52
CA TYR A 70 5.36 9.50 -2.21
C TYR A 70 4.34 10.61 -2.34
N ARG A 71 3.20 10.45 -1.69
CA ARG A 71 2.20 11.49 -1.57
C ARG A 71 1.60 11.50 -0.18
N GLU A 72 1.66 12.64 0.47
CA GLU A 72 1.01 12.92 1.75
C GLU A 72 0.03 14.07 1.58
N SER A 73 -1.15 13.94 2.12
CA SER A 73 -2.15 15.01 2.07
C SER A 73 -2.88 15.15 3.40
N ILE A 74 -3.03 16.39 3.85
CA ILE A 74 -3.83 16.76 5.02
C ILE A 74 -5.04 17.54 4.52
N LYS A 75 -6.22 17.13 4.95
CA LYS A 75 -7.47 17.76 4.58
C LYS A 75 -8.24 18.26 5.81
N LYS A 76 -8.95 19.37 5.64
CA LYS A 76 -9.98 19.84 6.58
C LYS A 76 -11.30 19.91 5.82
N GLY A 77 -12.21 18.97 6.10
CA GLY A 77 -13.38 18.75 5.25
C GLY A 77 -12.99 18.34 3.83
N SER A 78 -13.45 19.06 2.83
CA SER A 78 -13.11 18.82 1.42
C SER A 78 -11.81 19.52 0.96
N ASN A 79 -11.25 20.43 1.75
CA ASN A 79 -10.14 21.28 1.34
C ASN A 79 -8.80 20.66 1.76
N TYR A 80 -7.83 20.69 0.86
CA TYR A 80 -6.45 20.35 1.17
C TYR A 80 -5.78 21.48 1.95
N ILE A 81 -5.24 21.18 3.14
CA ILE A 81 -4.42 22.09 3.93
C ILE A 81 -2.95 21.94 3.57
N SER A 82 -2.52 20.71 3.33
CA SER A 82 -1.16 20.40 2.93
C SER A 82 -1.16 19.27 1.91
N LEU A 83 -0.34 19.40 0.89
CA LEU A 83 -0.06 18.37 -0.09
C LEU A 83 1.44 18.32 -0.31
N VAL A 84 2.04 17.17 -0.05
CA VAL A 84 3.44 16.88 -0.31
C VAL A 84 3.51 15.73 -1.30
N GLU A 85 4.29 15.90 -2.35
CA GLU A 85 4.57 14.86 -3.34
C GLU A 85 6.06 14.81 -3.62
N ALA A 86 6.59 13.62 -3.74
CA ALA A 86 7.99 13.40 -4.05
C ALA A 86 8.21 12.13 -4.86
N VAL A 87 9.21 12.16 -5.73
CA VAL A 87 9.83 10.98 -6.31
C VAL A 87 11.07 10.67 -5.48
N LEU A 88 11.17 9.44 -5.04
CA LEU A 88 12.18 8.97 -4.11
C LEU A 88 13.03 7.87 -4.77
N ASP A 89 14.34 7.96 -4.52
CA ASP A 89 15.20 6.77 -4.59
C ASP A 89 15.15 6.09 -3.22
N VAL A 90 14.68 4.84 -3.19
CA VAL A 90 14.56 4.07 -1.96
C VAL A 90 15.56 2.93 -1.98
N TYR A 91 16.46 2.92 -1.01
CA TYR A 91 17.26 1.75 -0.68
C TYR A 91 16.47 0.86 0.26
N LYS A 92 16.02 -0.25 -0.27
CA LYS A 92 15.31 -1.28 0.49
C LYS A 92 16.34 -2.27 1.01
N ALA A 93 16.56 -2.29 2.30
CA ALA A 93 17.48 -3.23 2.93
C ALA A 93 16.90 -4.66 2.90
N SER A 94 17.77 -5.65 2.97
CA SER A 94 17.38 -7.06 3.01
C SER A 94 16.37 -7.35 4.13
N TYR A 95 15.39 -8.20 3.85
CA TYR A 95 14.45 -8.71 4.87
C TYR A 95 15.09 -9.74 5.83
N ARG A 96 16.33 -10.13 5.56
CA ARG A 96 17.14 -10.99 6.45
C ARG A 96 18.05 -10.19 7.38
N SER A 97 18.02 -8.87 7.32
CA SER A 97 18.86 -7.99 8.13
C SER A 97 18.01 -7.05 8.97
N TYR A 98 18.57 -6.59 10.08
CA TYR A 98 17.97 -5.53 10.91
C TYR A 98 18.30 -4.10 10.42
N SER A 99 18.83 -3.99 9.18
CA SER A 99 19.15 -2.69 8.60
C SER A 99 17.88 -1.94 8.19
N ASN A 100 17.87 -0.65 8.46
CA ASN A 100 16.74 0.21 8.09
C ASN A 100 16.75 0.53 6.59
N ASP A 101 15.56 0.67 6.04
CA ASP A 101 15.36 1.24 4.72
C ASP A 101 15.73 2.71 4.73
N GLN A 102 16.18 3.23 3.60
CA GLN A 102 16.57 4.62 3.44
C GLN A 102 15.91 5.20 2.20
N ALA A 103 15.56 6.48 2.22
CA ALA A 103 15.05 7.17 1.06
C ALA A 103 15.75 8.50 0.86
N ARG A 104 15.94 8.85 -0.40
CA ARG A 104 16.44 10.13 -0.85
C ARG A 104 15.43 10.76 -1.79
N ILE A 105 15.08 12.01 -1.55
CA ILE A 105 14.21 12.77 -2.46
C ILE A 105 14.99 13.08 -3.73
N TYR A 106 14.48 12.63 -4.86
CA TYR A 106 14.99 12.97 -6.18
C TYR A 106 14.34 14.27 -6.69
N ILE A 107 13.02 14.35 -6.65
CA ILE A 107 12.24 15.55 -6.96
C ILE A 107 11.08 15.61 -5.98
N GLY A 108 10.74 16.80 -5.49
CA GLY A 108 9.58 16.98 -4.61
C GLY A 108 8.91 18.33 -4.80
N ARG A 109 7.63 18.38 -4.48
CA ARG A 109 6.85 19.61 -4.38
C ARG A 109 6.00 19.61 -3.12
N LYS A 110 5.81 20.78 -2.55
CA LYS A 110 4.95 21.00 -1.39
C LYS A 110 4.02 22.17 -1.66
N ALA A 111 2.73 21.97 -1.48
CA ALA A 111 1.73 23.02 -1.45
C ALA A 111 1.11 23.04 -0.05
N THR A 112 1.11 24.19 0.59
CA THR A 112 0.53 24.40 1.92
C THR A 112 -0.32 25.64 1.88
N ASP A 113 -1.62 25.48 2.15
CA ASP A 113 -2.55 26.61 2.35
C ASP A 113 -2.72 26.81 3.86
N ILE A 114 -1.94 27.73 4.42
CA ILE A 114 -2.05 28.09 5.84
C ILE A 114 -2.85 29.39 5.90
N SER A 115 -4.13 29.29 6.19
CA SER A 115 -4.89 30.46 6.59
C SER A 115 -4.36 30.96 7.95
N PRO A 116 -4.03 32.28 8.12
CA PRO A 116 -3.49 32.81 9.36
C PRO A 116 -4.37 32.63 10.61
N ARG A 117 -5.60 32.17 10.44
CA ARG A 117 -6.58 31.96 11.51
C ARG A 117 -6.61 30.53 12.07
N ASP A 118 -5.95 29.59 11.41
CA ASP A 118 -5.91 28.19 11.83
C ASP A 118 -4.54 27.84 12.45
N THR A 119 -4.21 28.50 13.56
CA THR A 119 -3.03 28.16 14.39
C THR A 119 -3.26 26.92 15.26
N VAL A 120 -3.91 25.89 14.74
CA VAL A 120 -3.78 24.57 15.33
C VAL A 120 -2.49 23.97 14.74
N LEU A 121 -1.41 24.17 15.46
CA LEU A 121 -0.15 23.45 15.24
C LEU A 121 -0.37 21.96 15.62
N LEU A 122 -1.15 21.28 14.82
CA LEU A 122 -1.13 19.82 14.81
C LEU A 122 0.20 19.44 14.20
N LYS A 123 1.14 19.12 15.08
CA LYS A 123 2.41 18.51 14.71
C LYS A 123 2.08 17.07 14.29
N PHE A 124 1.66 16.91 13.03
CA PHE A 124 1.48 15.58 12.45
C PHE A 124 2.85 14.93 12.39
N GLN A 125 2.99 13.81 13.07
CA GLN A 125 4.04 12.87 12.78
C GLN A 125 3.65 12.18 11.48
N GLY A 126 4.50 12.30 10.49
CA GLY A 126 4.34 11.72 9.17
C GLY A 126 5.62 11.95 8.40
N GLY A 127 5.65 11.48 7.18
CA GLY A 127 6.80 11.68 6.32
C GLY A 127 7.29 10.38 5.68
N ILE A 128 8.33 10.53 4.88
CA ILE A 128 8.90 9.43 4.10
C ILE A 128 9.42 8.31 5.00
N SER A 129 10.07 8.66 6.11
CA SER A 129 10.60 7.68 7.07
C SER A 129 9.50 6.87 7.71
N ASP A 130 8.41 7.52 8.11
CA ASP A 130 7.26 6.84 8.72
C ASP A 130 6.57 5.94 7.70
N ALA A 131 6.46 6.38 6.43
CA ALA A 131 5.92 5.55 5.36
C ALA A 131 6.76 4.28 5.11
N LEU A 132 8.09 4.37 5.21
CA LEU A 132 8.96 3.19 5.11
C LEU A 132 8.82 2.24 6.29
N MET A 133 8.57 2.77 7.49
CA MET A 133 8.33 1.95 8.68
C MET A 133 7.01 1.17 8.62
N LEU A 134 6.03 1.61 7.80
CA LEU A 134 4.77 0.89 7.61
C LEU A 134 4.91 -0.42 6.80
N ASP A 135 6.10 -0.84 6.46
CA ASP A 135 6.35 -2.16 5.90
C ASP A 135 6.14 -3.25 6.97
N ILE A 136 4.94 -3.80 7.01
CA ILE A 136 4.51 -4.80 7.99
C ILE A 136 5.36 -6.08 7.91
N ALA A 137 5.84 -6.43 6.72
CA ALA A 137 6.70 -7.61 6.57
C ALA A 137 8.08 -7.43 7.23
N LYS A 138 8.54 -6.19 7.35
CA LYS A 138 9.81 -5.84 8.00
C LYS A 138 9.64 -5.45 9.46
N ASN A 139 8.52 -4.81 9.75
CA ASN A 139 8.18 -4.27 11.07
C ASN A 139 6.79 -4.78 11.52
N PRO A 140 6.62 -6.10 11.70
CA PRO A 140 5.31 -6.67 12.04
C PRO A 140 4.77 -6.15 13.38
N GLU A 141 5.65 -5.69 14.27
CA GLU A 141 5.31 -5.13 15.57
C GLU A 141 4.48 -3.83 15.47
N ILE A 142 4.52 -3.12 14.36
CA ILE A 142 3.70 -1.92 14.16
C ILE A 142 2.21 -2.25 14.15
N VAL A 143 1.84 -3.44 13.64
CA VAL A 143 0.44 -3.88 13.55
C VAL A 143 0.09 -4.82 14.70
N PHE A 144 0.99 -5.73 15.03
CA PHE A 144 0.72 -6.81 15.99
C PHE A 144 1.35 -6.58 17.38
N GLY A 145 1.95 -5.40 17.61
CA GLY A 145 2.70 -5.16 18.83
C GLY A 145 3.95 -6.05 18.92
N THR A 146 4.54 -6.13 20.09
CA THR A 146 5.70 -6.98 20.34
C THR A 146 5.36 -8.47 20.41
N ASP A 147 4.09 -8.80 20.62
CA ASP A 147 3.60 -10.18 20.67
C ASP A 147 2.28 -10.31 19.89
N ALA A 148 2.31 -11.09 18.81
CA ALA A 148 1.11 -11.46 18.07
C ALA A 148 0.06 -12.20 18.92
N ALA A 149 0.45 -12.68 20.11
CA ALA A 149 -0.48 -13.28 21.07
C ALA A 149 -1.47 -12.28 21.68
N GLU A 150 -1.26 -10.97 21.50
CA GLU A 150 -2.21 -9.94 21.92
C GLU A 150 -3.43 -9.80 20.98
N TYR A 151 -3.45 -10.56 19.89
CA TYR A 151 -4.50 -10.50 18.89
C TYR A 151 -5.19 -11.85 18.67
N ASN A 152 -6.49 -11.79 18.44
CA ASN A 152 -7.27 -12.92 17.95
C ASN A 152 -7.24 -12.91 16.41
N PHE A 153 -6.82 -14.00 15.80
CA PHE A 153 -6.81 -14.18 14.35
C PHE A 153 -7.90 -15.15 13.92
N HIS A 154 -8.68 -14.76 12.93
CA HIS A 154 -9.76 -15.57 12.42
C HIS A 154 -9.65 -15.74 10.90
N VAL A 155 -9.71 -17.00 10.44
CA VAL A 155 -9.73 -17.31 9.00
C VAL A 155 -11.15 -17.10 8.49
N ASN A 156 -11.31 -16.19 7.53
CA ASN A 156 -12.62 -15.87 6.94
C ASN A 156 -12.86 -16.61 5.61
N GLY A 157 -11.81 -17.16 5.00
CA GLY A 157 -11.93 -17.87 3.74
C GLY A 157 -10.63 -17.97 2.96
N LEU A 158 -10.77 -18.44 1.72
CA LEU A 158 -9.71 -18.53 0.71
C LEU A 158 -10.09 -17.72 -0.52
N ILE A 159 -9.13 -17.05 -1.10
CA ILE A 159 -9.25 -16.33 -2.37
C ILE A 159 -8.09 -16.71 -3.28
N ASN A 160 -8.33 -16.81 -4.58
CA ASN A 160 -7.27 -17.00 -5.56
C ASN A 160 -6.76 -15.66 -6.07
N ILE A 161 -5.44 -15.43 -5.93
CA ILE A 161 -4.75 -14.27 -6.49
C ILE A 161 -3.67 -14.81 -7.42
N ASN A 162 -3.72 -14.46 -8.71
CA ASN A 162 -2.79 -14.97 -9.72
C ASN A 162 -2.67 -16.51 -9.73
N ASN A 163 -3.80 -17.21 -9.64
CA ASN A 163 -3.90 -18.68 -9.58
C ASN A 163 -3.21 -19.31 -8.36
N LYS A 164 -3.01 -18.56 -7.30
CA LYS A 164 -2.49 -19.06 -6.03
C LYS A 164 -3.53 -18.84 -4.94
N PRO A 165 -3.82 -19.84 -4.10
CA PRO A 165 -4.74 -19.69 -2.98
C PRO A 165 -4.11 -18.82 -1.88
N HIS A 166 -4.91 -17.91 -1.34
CA HIS A 166 -4.54 -17.04 -0.23
C HIS A 166 -5.61 -17.12 0.85
N TYR A 167 -5.20 -17.23 2.11
CA TYR A 167 -6.12 -17.11 3.24
C TYR A 167 -6.51 -15.66 3.48
N ILE A 168 -7.79 -15.43 3.74
CA ILE A 168 -8.28 -14.15 4.25
C ILE A 168 -8.33 -14.26 5.77
N ILE A 169 -7.52 -13.47 6.45
CA ILE A 169 -7.44 -13.48 7.91
C ILE A 169 -7.82 -12.10 8.43
N SER A 170 -8.84 -12.04 9.29
CA SER A 170 -9.12 -10.88 10.11
C SER A 170 -8.42 -10.99 11.45
N PHE A 171 -8.11 -9.86 12.06
CA PHE A 171 -7.52 -9.81 13.39
C PHE A 171 -8.09 -8.65 14.19
N GLN A 172 -8.12 -8.83 15.50
CA GLN A 172 -8.55 -7.81 16.45
C GLN A 172 -7.76 -7.98 17.75
N PRO A 173 -7.41 -6.90 18.46
CA PRO A 173 -6.76 -7.02 19.74
C PRO A 173 -7.67 -7.75 20.74
N HIS A 174 -7.06 -8.43 21.69
CA HIS A 174 -7.80 -8.93 22.85
C HIS A 174 -8.46 -7.73 23.54
N SER A 175 -9.75 -7.83 23.85
CA SER A 175 -10.41 -6.83 24.68
C SER A 175 -9.76 -6.85 26.06
N GLY A 176 -9.08 -5.76 26.42
CA GLY A 176 -8.61 -5.50 27.77
C GLY A 176 -9.77 -5.29 28.73
#